data_76a829cffae7d04774afcf2b0e360808
#
_entry.id   76a829cffae7d04774afcf2b0e360808
#
_cell.length_a   1.000
_cell.length_b   1.000
_cell.length_c   1.000
_cell.angle_alpha   90.00
_cell.angle_beta   90.00
_cell.angle_gamma   90.00
#
_symmetry.space_group_name_H-M   'P 1'
#
loop_
_entity.id
_entity.type
_entity.pdbx_description
1 polymer ?
#
loop_
_entity_poly.entity_id
_entity_poly.type
_entity_poly.pdbx_seq_one_letter_code
_entity_poly.pdbx_strand_id
1 'polypeptide(L)'
;VPAAPAPESFVRLRGRRFAYRDFGGPGPVLLALHGHFGRGRIFAPLAAALAGRYRVVALDQRGHGLSDNGGEFTPEAYVEDAAAFLRALDAGPAAVLGHSMGGAVAHLLAERHPRLVAALVVADMTVRNQAPETHPVLDVTDWPRRAASRAALRAAIEARGIPDAGYFMESAAEFEDGWGLLFDTADMMASQRAFTGDLSASWTASRQPALLLRAGESFLLSRATAEWMAGARPHTRLAELPGCGHWLYADDPEGFARAVGGFLDTVRIGEPSQPGVDPWPEPDSGHRP
;
A
#
# COMPACT_ATOMS: atom_id res chain seq x y z
N VAL A 1 2.95 -25.45 12.28
CA VAL A 1 3.36 -25.56 10.87
C VAL A 1 2.98 -24.24 10.24
N PRO A 2 3.91 -23.46 9.66
CA PRO A 2 3.53 -22.25 8.93
C PRO A 2 2.58 -22.64 7.79
N ALA A 3 1.48 -21.90 7.66
CA ALA A 3 0.53 -22.09 6.56
C ALA A 3 1.25 -21.98 5.23
N ALA A 4 0.89 -22.83 4.28
CA ALA A 4 1.42 -22.73 2.92
C ALA A 4 1.15 -21.30 2.37
N PRO A 5 2.07 -20.71 1.63
CA PRO A 5 1.86 -19.38 1.08
C PRO A 5 0.60 -19.38 0.19
N ALA A 6 -0.25 -18.37 0.36
CA ALA A 6 -1.45 -18.22 -0.47
C ALA A 6 -1.06 -18.26 -1.95
N PRO A 7 -1.76 -19.06 -2.79
CA PRO A 7 -1.43 -19.19 -4.20
C PRO A 7 -1.62 -17.85 -4.94
N GLU A 8 -0.85 -17.67 -6.00
CA GLU A 8 -1.05 -16.56 -6.92
C GLU A 8 -2.32 -16.80 -7.72
N SER A 9 -3.17 -15.79 -7.81
CA SER A 9 -4.39 -15.78 -8.61
C SER A 9 -4.35 -14.66 -9.64
N PHE A 10 -5.15 -14.78 -10.70
CA PHE A 10 -5.15 -13.81 -11.79
C PHE A 10 -6.57 -13.35 -12.11
N VAL A 11 -6.71 -12.09 -12.49
CA VAL A 11 -7.95 -11.49 -12.94
C VAL A 11 -7.69 -10.59 -14.14
N ARG A 12 -8.65 -10.51 -15.08
CA ARG A 12 -8.61 -9.53 -16.16
C ARG A 12 -9.51 -8.36 -15.84
N LEU A 13 -8.90 -7.17 -15.78
CA LEU A 13 -9.58 -5.91 -15.50
C LEU A 13 -9.18 -4.89 -16.55
N ARG A 14 -10.14 -4.22 -17.16
CA ARG A 14 -9.87 -3.14 -18.13
C ARG A 14 -8.90 -3.54 -19.25
N GLY A 15 -9.01 -4.79 -19.71
CA GLY A 15 -8.15 -5.35 -20.79
C GLY A 15 -6.77 -5.83 -20.34
N ARG A 16 -6.38 -5.71 -19.07
CA ARG A 16 -5.10 -6.10 -18.52
C ARG A 16 -5.24 -7.29 -17.57
N ARG A 17 -4.20 -8.10 -17.45
CA ARG A 17 -4.10 -9.17 -16.47
C ARG A 17 -3.42 -8.63 -15.21
N PHE A 18 -4.06 -8.88 -14.07
CA PHE A 18 -3.51 -8.58 -12.74
C PHE A 18 -3.32 -9.86 -11.97
N ALA A 19 -2.17 -9.97 -11.29
CA ALA A 19 -1.92 -10.98 -10.28
C ALA A 19 -2.37 -10.46 -8.91
N TYR A 20 -2.87 -11.33 -8.06
CA TYR A 20 -3.22 -11.01 -6.69
C TYR A 20 -3.07 -12.23 -5.79
N ARG A 21 -2.99 -12.00 -4.49
CA ARG A 21 -3.06 -13.04 -3.47
C ARG A 21 -4.28 -12.82 -2.60
N ASP A 22 -5.11 -13.84 -2.53
CA ASP A 22 -6.19 -13.91 -1.56
C ASP A 22 -5.70 -14.80 -0.40
N PHE A 23 -5.42 -14.18 0.73
CA PHE A 23 -4.95 -14.88 1.91
C PHE A 23 -6.10 -15.54 2.69
N GLY A 24 -7.34 -15.36 2.22
CA GLY A 24 -8.53 -15.88 2.87
C GLY A 24 -8.89 -15.11 4.14
N GLY A 25 -9.81 -15.70 4.90
CA GLY A 25 -10.36 -15.15 6.13
C GLY A 25 -11.88 -15.02 6.07
N PRO A 26 -12.58 -15.10 7.21
CA PRO A 26 -14.05 -15.12 7.26
C PRO A 26 -14.68 -13.72 7.27
N GLY A 27 -13.90 -12.68 7.51
CA GLY A 27 -14.39 -11.33 7.77
C GLY A 27 -14.44 -10.43 6.54
N PRO A 28 -14.67 -9.13 6.77
CA PRO A 28 -14.66 -8.12 5.72
C PRO A 28 -13.32 -8.07 4.98
N VAL A 29 -13.37 -7.62 3.72
CA VAL A 29 -12.18 -7.52 2.89
C VAL A 29 -11.31 -6.33 3.33
N LEU A 30 -10.00 -6.61 3.46
CA LEU A 30 -8.92 -5.64 3.49
C LEU A 30 -8.13 -5.75 2.18
N LEU A 31 -8.33 -4.79 1.26
CA LEU A 31 -7.48 -4.67 0.08
C LEU A 31 -6.14 -4.06 0.50
N ALA A 32 -5.03 -4.73 0.17
CA ALA A 32 -3.68 -4.27 0.45
C ALA A 32 -2.93 -3.90 -0.84
N LEU A 33 -2.40 -2.67 -0.91
CA LEU A 33 -1.71 -2.06 -2.04
C LEU A 33 -0.26 -1.75 -1.65
N HIS A 34 0.70 -2.36 -2.34
CA HIS A 34 2.13 -2.19 -2.09
C HIS A 34 2.69 -0.88 -2.66
N GLY A 35 3.90 -0.49 -2.25
CA GLY A 35 4.66 0.63 -2.80
C GLY A 35 5.32 0.31 -4.16
N HIS A 36 6.00 1.31 -4.76
CA HIS A 36 6.84 1.09 -5.94
C HIS A 36 7.81 -0.06 -5.73
N PHE A 37 8.08 -0.83 -6.77
CA PHE A 37 8.97 -1.99 -6.80
C PHE A 37 8.50 -3.23 -6.02
N GLY A 38 7.42 -3.10 -5.22
CA GLY A 38 6.92 -4.15 -4.37
C GLY A 38 5.96 -5.12 -5.06
N ARG A 39 5.39 -6.02 -4.24
CA ARG A 39 4.39 -7.02 -4.64
C ARG A 39 3.40 -7.24 -3.51
N GLY A 40 2.21 -7.76 -3.85
CA GLY A 40 1.18 -8.09 -2.86
C GLY A 40 1.62 -9.11 -1.79
N ARG A 41 2.60 -9.96 -2.11
CA ARG A 41 3.09 -10.99 -1.17
C ARG A 41 3.73 -10.44 0.12
N ILE A 42 4.17 -9.18 0.13
CA ILE A 42 4.76 -8.54 1.31
C ILE A 42 3.77 -8.45 2.48
N PHE A 43 2.48 -8.53 2.21
CA PHE A 43 1.43 -8.47 3.24
C PHE A 43 1.09 -9.82 3.87
N ALA A 44 1.83 -10.91 3.55
CA ALA A 44 1.59 -12.22 4.14
C ALA A 44 1.67 -12.24 5.69
N PRO A 45 2.64 -11.56 6.35
CA PRO A 45 2.66 -11.48 7.81
C PRO A 45 1.44 -10.77 8.39
N LEU A 46 1.01 -9.66 7.78
CA LEU A 46 -0.21 -8.96 8.18
C LEU A 46 -1.44 -9.86 8.03
N ALA A 47 -1.56 -10.55 6.89
CA ALA A 47 -2.67 -11.46 6.63
C ALA A 47 -2.74 -12.59 7.66
N ALA A 48 -1.59 -13.17 8.01
CA ALA A 48 -1.52 -14.20 9.06
C ALA A 48 -1.98 -13.66 10.43
N ALA A 49 -1.57 -12.45 10.79
CA ALA A 49 -1.96 -11.82 12.05
C ALA A 49 -3.46 -11.45 12.10
N LEU A 50 -4.10 -11.21 10.96
CA LEU A 50 -5.51 -10.83 10.84
C LEU A 50 -6.43 -11.99 10.43
N ALA A 51 -5.91 -13.20 10.20
CA ALA A 51 -6.60 -14.33 9.56
C ALA A 51 -7.93 -14.76 10.20
N GLY A 52 -8.12 -14.51 11.48
CA GLY A 52 -9.39 -14.83 12.16
C GLY A 52 -10.49 -13.77 12.03
N ARG A 53 -10.17 -12.60 11.50
CA ARG A 53 -11.02 -11.39 11.56
C ARG A 53 -11.29 -10.76 10.21
N TYR A 54 -10.31 -10.77 9.31
CA TYR A 54 -10.37 -10.09 8.01
C TYR A 54 -9.94 -11.02 6.88
N ARG A 55 -10.53 -10.83 5.71
CA ARG A 55 -10.04 -11.42 4.45
C ARG A 55 -9.06 -10.44 3.82
N VAL A 56 -7.77 -10.72 3.93
CA VAL A 56 -6.74 -9.89 3.30
C VAL A 56 -6.55 -10.31 1.86
N VAL A 57 -6.67 -9.36 0.94
CA VAL A 57 -6.45 -9.57 -0.49
C VAL A 57 -5.45 -8.53 -0.97
N ALA A 58 -4.34 -8.97 -1.56
CA ALA A 58 -3.25 -8.09 -1.98
C ALA A 58 -3.05 -8.15 -3.49
N LEU A 59 -3.14 -7.00 -4.15
CA LEU A 59 -2.96 -6.84 -5.59
C LEU A 59 -1.50 -6.59 -5.92
N ASP A 60 -0.94 -7.30 -6.90
CA ASP A 60 0.24 -6.82 -7.61
C ASP A 60 -0.25 -5.71 -8.55
N GLN A 61 0.09 -4.46 -8.25
CA GLN A 61 -0.40 -3.31 -9.00
C GLN A 61 0.19 -3.28 -10.42
N ARG A 62 -0.41 -2.50 -11.34
CA ARG A 62 0.08 -2.40 -12.74
C ARG A 62 1.60 -2.17 -12.80
N GLY A 63 2.27 -2.83 -13.72
CA GLY A 63 3.72 -2.74 -13.90
C GLY A 63 4.56 -3.43 -12.82
N HIS A 64 3.93 -4.14 -11.87
CA HIS A 64 4.62 -4.80 -10.78
C HIS A 64 4.29 -6.29 -10.70
N GLY A 65 5.24 -7.05 -10.18
CA GLY A 65 5.05 -8.47 -9.90
C GLY A 65 4.68 -9.26 -11.14
N LEU A 66 3.60 -10.03 -11.07
CA LEU A 66 3.10 -10.84 -12.17
C LEU A 66 1.91 -10.18 -12.91
N SER A 67 1.60 -8.93 -12.60
CA SER A 67 0.66 -8.11 -13.36
C SER A 67 1.29 -7.58 -14.65
N ASP A 68 0.46 -7.26 -15.65
CA ASP A 68 0.95 -6.78 -16.94
C ASP A 68 1.76 -5.48 -16.82
N ASN A 69 2.89 -5.43 -17.53
CA ASN A 69 3.75 -4.25 -17.70
C ASN A 69 3.23 -3.31 -18.81
N GLY A 70 3.82 -2.11 -18.88
CA GLY A 70 3.54 -1.12 -19.93
C GLY A 70 2.23 -0.36 -19.76
N GLY A 71 1.97 0.57 -20.67
CA GLY A 71 0.78 1.42 -20.68
C GLY A 71 0.92 2.69 -19.85
N GLU A 72 -0.19 3.26 -19.40
CA GLU A 72 -0.19 4.45 -18.57
C GLU A 72 0.12 4.14 -17.10
N PHE A 73 0.95 4.97 -16.49
CA PHE A 73 1.32 4.89 -15.07
C PHE A 73 0.84 6.10 -14.28
N THR A 74 -0.27 6.72 -14.69
CA THR A 74 -0.86 7.84 -13.96
C THR A 74 -1.52 7.38 -12.65
N PRO A 75 -1.62 8.22 -11.62
CA PRO A 75 -2.35 7.92 -10.40
C PRO A 75 -3.80 7.47 -10.69
N GLU A 76 -4.46 8.11 -11.67
CA GLU A 76 -5.80 7.76 -12.15
C GLU A 76 -5.88 6.31 -12.61
N ALA A 77 -4.89 5.88 -13.37
CA ALA A 77 -4.86 4.53 -13.92
C ALA A 77 -4.75 3.47 -12.81
N TYR A 78 -3.92 3.71 -11.78
CA TYR A 78 -3.83 2.85 -10.60
C TYR A 78 -5.12 2.82 -9.79
N VAL A 79 -5.74 3.98 -9.59
CA VAL A 79 -7.02 4.09 -8.86
C VAL A 79 -8.13 3.31 -9.55
N GLU A 80 -8.25 3.45 -10.88
CA GLU A 80 -9.27 2.74 -11.64
C GLU A 80 -9.05 1.22 -11.68
N ASP A 81 -7.79 0.75 -11.62
CA ASP A 81 -7.51 -0.68 -11.48
C ASP A 81 -7.93 -1.21 -10.11
N ALA A 82 -7.59 -0.48 -9.03
CA ALA A 82 -7.99 -0.85 -7.68
C ALA A 82 -9.53 -0.83 -7.52
N ALA A 83 -10.20 0.16 -8.10
CA ALA A 83 -11.67 0.22 -8.12
C ALA A 83 -12.29 -0.94 -8.91
N ALA A 84 -11.75 -1.26 -10.08
CA ALA A 84 -12.20 -2.40 -10.89
C ALA A 84 -11.95 -3.72 -10.16
N PHE A 85 -10.84 -3.84 -9.44
CA PHE A 85 -10.51 -5.02 -8.65
C PHE A 85 -11.50 -5.22 -7.49
N LEU A 86 -11.80 -4.18 -6.71
CA LEU A 86 -12.81 -4.26 -5.64
C LEU A 86 -14.19 -4.66 -6.17
N ARG A 87 -14.60 -4.12 -7.33
CA ARG A 87 -15.86 -4.52 -7.99
C ARG A 87 -15.84 -5.99 -8.43
N ALA A 88 -14.72 -6.47 -8.96
CA ALA A 88 -14.56 -7.86 -9.39
C ALA A 88 -14.55 -8.85 -8.22
N LEU A 89 -14.09 -8.42 -7.04
CA LEU A 89 -14.15 -9.22 -5.80
C LEU A 89 -15.56 -9.24 -5.19
N ASP A 90 -16.48 -8.39 -5.66
CA ASP A 90 -17.78 -8.11 -5.03
C ASP A 90 -17.63 -7.83 -3.52
N ALA A 91 -16.63 -7.04 -3.18
CA ALA A 91 -16.11 -6.87 -1.81
C ALA A 91 -16.28 -5.44 -1.28
N GLY A 92 -17.21 -4.69 -1.82
CA GLY A 92 -17.41 -3.31 -1.38
C GLY A 92 -18.57 -3.16 -0.39
N PRO A 93 -18.50 -2.13 0.48
CA PRO A 93 -17.33 -1.28 0.77
C PRO A 93 -16.29 -2.01 1.60
N ALA A 94 -15.02 -1.93 1.20
CA ALA A 94 -13.89 -2.62 1.81
C ALA A 94 -12.99 -1.66 2.62
N ALA A 95 -12.20 -2.20 3.54
CA ALA A 95 -11.04 -1.47 4.04
C ALA A 95 -9.95 -1.49 2.97
N VAL A 96 -9.22 -0.37 2.82
CA VAL A 96 -8.10 -0.27 1.89
C VAL A 96 -6.86 0.18 2.64
N LEU A 97 -5.82 -0.64 2.58
CA LEU A 97 -4.51 -0.34 3.11
C LEU A 97 -3.55 -0.09 1.94
N GLY A 98 -2.81 1.01 1.99
CA GLY A 98 -1.74 1.27 1.05
C GLY A 98 -0.45 1.67 1.75
N HIS A 99 0.66 1.08 1.31
CA HIS A 99 2.00 1.46 1.73
C HIS A 99 2.68 2.30 0.64
N SER A 100 3.32 3.42 1.01
CA SER A 100 4.06 4.24 0.06
C SER A 100 3.17 4.67 -1.12
N MET A 101 3.57 4.45 -2.39
CA MET A 101 2.72 4.67 -3.57
C MET A 101 1.31 4.08 -3.41
N GLY A 102 1.20 2.85 -2.86
CA GLY A 102 -0.09 2.25 -2.56
C GLY A 102 -0.94 3.09 -1.61
N GLY A 103 -0.31 3.85 -0.69
CA GLY A 103 -0.98 4.82 0.19
C GLY A 103 -1.56 5.99 -0.59
N ALA A 104 -0.84 6.51 -1.59
CA ALA A 104 -1.36 7.52 -2.50
C ALA A 104 -2.55 6.98 -3.30
N VAL A 105 -2.44 5.77 -3.87
CA VAL A 105 -3.55 5.10 -4.58
C VAL A 105 -4.76 4.92 -3.66
N ALA A 106 -4.55 4.49 -2.42
CA ALA A 106 -5.62 4.22 -1.47
C ALA A 106 -6.43 5.47 -1.11
N HIS A 107 -5.76 6.60 -0.82
CA HIS A 107 -6.50 7.83 -0.48
C HIS A 107 -7.18 8.47 -1.70
N LEU A 108 -6.56 8.38 -2.90
CA LEU A 108 -7.21 8.80 -4.15
C LEU A 108 -8.41 7.92 -4.50
N LEU A 109 -8.33 6.61 -4.24
CA LEU A 109 -9.46 5.70 -4.39
C LEU A 109 -10.60 6.06 -3.44
N ALA A 110 -10.28 6.38 -2.19
CA ALA A 110 -11.26 6.80 -1.19
C ALA A 110 -11.97 8.12 -1.57
N GLU A 111 -11.26 9.03 -2.21
CA GLU A 111 -11.82 10.30 -2.71
C GLU A 111 -12.70 10.08 -3.93
N ARG A 112 -12.21 9.33 -4.94
CA ARG A 112 -12.90 9.18 -6.23
C ARG A 112 -14.00 8.13 -6.25
N HIS A 113 -13.86 7.08 -5.44
CA HIS A 113 -14.80 5.97 -5.32
C HIS A 113 -15.25 5.74 -3.86
N PRO A 114 -15.83 6.75 -3.18
CA PRO A 114 -16.13 6.69 -1.75
C PRO A 114 -17.05 5.53 -1.36
N ARG A 115 -17.86 5.02 -2.29
CA ARG A 115 -18.76 3.87 -2.04
C ARG A 115 -18.03 2.52 -2.02
N LEU A 116 -16.79 2.47 -2.49
CA LEU A 116 -15.97 1.24 -2.46
C LEU A 116 -15.09 1.13 -1.21
N VAL A 117 -14.90 2.24 -0.49
CA VAL A 117 -13.96 2.32 0.64
C VAL A 117 -14.71 2.63 1.93
N ALA A 118 -14.71 1.68 2.86
CA ALA A 118 -15.28 1.83 4.19
C ALA A 118 -14.29 2.46 5.18
N ALA A 119 -13.02 2.10 5.07
CA ALA A 119 -11.94 2.58 5.94
C ALA A 119 -10.63 2.65 5.17
N LEU A 120 -9.74 3.55 5.58
CA LEU A 120 -8.48 3.83 4.90
C LEU A 120 -7.31 3.64 5.87
N VAL A 121 -6.27 2.93 5.45
CA VAL A 121 -4.97 2.89 6.12
C VAL A 121 -3.89 3.37 5.15
N VAL A 122 -3.23 4.47 5.50
CA VAL A 122 -2.08 5.01 4.74
C VAL A 122 -0.83 4.76 5.56
N ALA A 123 0.02 3.87 5.08
CA ALA A 123 1.26 3.48 5.75
C ALA A 123 2.44 4.18 5.07
N ASP A 124 3.04 5.10 5.79
CA ASP A 124 4.25 5.85 5.47
C ASP A 124 4.25 6.48 4.06
N MET A 125 3.22 7.31 3.79
CA MET A 125 3.10 8.09 2.56
C MET A 125 2.68 9.52 2.85
N THR A 126 3.41 10.47 2.28
CA THR A 126 3.06 11.89 2.29
C THR A 126 2.08 12.22 1.17
N VAL A 127 1.27 13.26 1.36
CA VAL A 127 0.45 13.85 0.27
C VAL A 127 1.20 14.97 -0.47
N ARG A 128 2.36 15.41 0.06
CA ARG A 128 3.23 16.41 -0.56
C ARG A 128 4.50 15.74 -1.05
N ASN A 129 4.37 14.96 -2.12
CA ASN A 129 5.43 14.12 -2.65
C ASN A 129 6.30 14.86 -3.67
N GLN A 130 6.96 15.93 -3.22
CA GLN A 130 7.83 16.79 -4.05
C GLN A 130 8.83 17.56 -3.18
N ALA A 131 9.89 18.06 -3.83
CA ALA A 131 10.85 18.94 -3.17
C ALA A 131 10.17 20.24 -2.64
N PRO A 132 10.62 20.80 -1.51
CA PRO A 132 11.74 20.36 -0.69
C PRO A 132 11.41 19.24 0.31
N GLU A 133 10.15 18.82 0.44
CA GLU A 133 9.71 17.87 1.47
C GLU A 133 10.25 16.45 1.23
N THR A 134 10.30 16.04 -0.04
CA THR A 134 10.80 14.71 -0.41
C THR A 134 11.62 14.74 -1.70
N HIS A 135 12.40 13.67 -1.91
CA HIS A 135 13.02 13.34 -3.19
C HIS A 135 12.39 12.03 -3.70
N PRO A 136 11.19 12.10 -4.32
CA PRO A 136 10.32 10.95 -4.51
C PRO A 136 10.76 9.96 -5.59
N VAL A 137 11.78 10.30 -6.38
CA VAL A 137 12.22 9.49 -7.51
C VAL A 137 13.55 8.83 -7.18
N LEU A 138 13.52 7.50 -7.02
CA LEU A 138 14.72 6.67 -7.00
C LEU A 138 15.09 6.34 -8.45
N ASP A 139 16.26 6.79 -8.89
CA ASP A 139 16.72 6.47 -10.24
C ASP A 139 17.14 4.99 -10.33
N VAL A 140 16.37 4.23 -11.10
CA VAL A 140 16.60 2.81 -11.35
C VAL A 140 16.97 2.52 -12.82
N THR A 141 17.25 3.57 -13.61
CA THR A 141 17.50 3.47 -15.05
C THR A 141 18.64 2.51 -15.37
N ASP A 142 19.71 2.54 -14.57
CA ASP A 142 20.91 1.72 -14.75
C ASP A 142 20.85 0.37 -13.99
N TRP A 143 19.73 -0.02 -13.45
CA TRP A 143 19.62 -1.28 -12.75
C TRP A 143 19.75 -2.46 -13.72
N PRO A 144 20.38 -3.58 -13.29
CA PRO A 144 20.64 -4.70 -14.17
C PRO A 144 19.34 -5.36 -14.59
N ARG A 145 19.16 -5.53 -15.90
CA ARG A 145 18.02 -6.27 -16.45
C ARG A 145 18.10 -7.76 -16.06
N ARG A 146 19.31 -8.31 -16.07
CA ARG A 146 19.59 -9.70 -15.71
C ARG A 146 20.91 -9.84 -14.98
N ALA A 147 21.00 -10.85 -14.15
CA ALA A 147 22.19 -11.27 -13.44
C ALA A 147 22.29 -12.80 -13.43
N ALA A 148 23.50 -13.34 -13.26
CA ALA A 148 23.74 -14.79 -13.29
C ALA A 148 23.06 -15.54 -12.11
N SER A 149 22.76 -14.85 -11.02
CA SER A 149 22.09 -15.43 -9.84
C SER A 149 21.33 -14.36 -9.07
N ARG A 150 20.43 -14.80 -8.17
CA ARG A 150 19.72 -13.91 -7.25
C ARG A 150 20.69 -13.09 -6.38
N ALA A 151 21.79 -13.70 -5.93
CA ALA A 151 22.82 -13.01 -5.15
C ALA A 151 23.58 -11.97 -6.00
N ALA A 152 23.91 -12.28 -7.24
CA ALA A 152 24.54 -11.34 -8.18
C ALA A 152 23.62 -10.16 -8.52
N LEU A 153 22.31 -10.40 -8.68
CA LEU A 153 21.32 -9.34 -8.89
C LEU A 153 21.27 -8.40 -7.68
N ARG A 154 21.20 -8.96 -6.47
CA ARG A 154 21.22 -8.19 -5.23
C ARG A 154 22.47 -7.31 -5.12
N ALA A 155 23.64 -7.92 -5.26
CA ALA A 155 24.93 -7.21 -5.19
C ALA A 155 25.03 -6.09 -6.24
N ALA A 156 24.50 -6.31 -7.43
CA ALA A 156 24.51 -5.30 -8.48
C ALA A 156 23.57 -4.13 -8.20
N ILE A 157 22.45 -4.32 -7.50
CA ILE A 157 21.57 -3.25 -7.04
C ILE A 157 22.23 -2.48 -5.88
N GLU A 158 22.78 -3.19 -4.90
CA GLU A 158 23.47 -2.59 -3.76
C GLU A 158 24.69 -1.76 -4.19
N ALA A 159 25.43 -2.18 -5.22
CA ALA A 159 26.52 -1.41 -5.80
C ALA A 159 26.10 -0.07 -6.42
N ARG A 160 24.80 0.18 -6.60
CA ARG A 160 24.21 1.43 -7.08
C ARG A 160 23.74 2.36 -5.95
N GLY A 161 24.26 2.17 -4.76
CA GLY A 161 24.01 3.03 -3.61
C GLY A 161 22.75 2.68 -2.82
N ILE A 162 22.22 1.48 -3.00
CA ILE A 162 21.13 0.94 -2.17
C ILE A 162 21.75 0.18 -1.00
N PRO A 163 21.64 0.66 0.25
CA PRO A 163 22.31 0.02 1.40
C PRO A 163 21.82 -1.41 1.66
N ASP A 164 20.55 -1.68 1.41
CA ASP A 164 19.93 -3.00 1.48
C ASP A 164 18.89 -3.17 0.37
N ALA A 165 19.16 -4.07 -0.56
CA ALA A 165 18.24 -4.38 -1.65
C ALA A 165 17.12 -5.36 -1.26
N GLY A 166 16.97 -5.73 0.02
CA GLY A 166 16.03 -6.75 0.48
C GLY A 166 14.62 -6.56 -0.04
N TYR A 167 14.08 -5.34 0.05
CA TYR A 167 12.76 -4.98 -0.45
C TYR A 167 12.61 -5.25 -1.97
N PHE A 168 13.57 -4.80 -2.76
CA PHE A 168 13.53 -4.97 -4.23
C PHE A 168 13.66 -6.43 -4.63
N MET A 169 14.38 -7.23 -3.83
CA MET A 169 14.54 -8.67 -4.04
C MET A 169 13.25 -9.47 -3.78
N GLU A 170 12.22 -8.85 -3.21
CA GLU A 170 10.86 -9.43 -3.17
C GLU A 170 10.25 -9.55 -4.58
N SER A 171 10.68 -8.71 -5.52
CA SER A 171 10.30 -8.77 -6.93
C SER A 171 11.30 -9.54 -7.80
N ALA A 172 12.33 -10.18 -7.22
CA ALA A 172 13.28 -10.98 -8.00
C ALA A 172 12.67 -12.31 -8.43
N ALA A 173 12.93 -12.68 -9.69
CA ALA A 173 12.54 -13.96 -10.29
C ALA A 173 13.63 -14.50 -11.20
N GLU A 174 13.60 -15.80 -11.42
CA GLU A 174 14.43 -16.48 -12.42
C GLU A 174 13.73 -16.47 -13.77
N PHE A 175 14.45 -16.09 -14.81
CA PHE A 175 14.04 -16.08 -16.20
C PHE A 175 14.95 -17.03 -16.97
N GLU A 176 14.63 -17.34 -18.23
CA GLU A 176 15.46 -18.21 -19.08
C GLU A 176 16.88 -17.68 -19.26
N ASP A 177 17.07 -16.34 -19.23
CA ASP A 177 18.32 -15.63 -19.42
C ASP A 177 18.97 -15.15 -18.10
N GLY A 178 18.50 -15.64 -16.95
CA GLY A 178 19.06 -15.33 -15.63
C GLY A 178 18.05 -14.69 -14.66
N TRP A 179 18.55 -14.14 -13.57
CA TRP A 179 17.73 -13.51 -12.53
C TRP A 179 17.48 -12.03 -12.85
N GLY A 180 16.25 -11.59 -12.69
CA GLY A 180 15.83 -10.20 -12.91
C GLY A 180 14.69 -9.80 -11.98
N LEU A 181 14.22 -8.57 -12.15
CA LEU A 181 13.11 -8.02 -11.39
C LEU A 181 11.80 -8.15 -12.19
N LEU A 182 10.70 -8.37 -11.47
CA LEU A 182 9.33 -8.46 -12.01
C LEU A 182 8.71 -7.07 -12.20
N PHE A 183 9.50 -6.14 -12.73
CA PHE A 183 9.08 -4.83 -13.20
C PHE A 183 10.05 -4.34 -14.27
N ASP A 184 9.61 -3.45 -15.13
CA ASP A 184 10.46 -2.75 -16.07
C ASP A 184 10.95 -1.43 -15.45
N THR A 185 12.24 -1.10 -15.61
CA THR A 185 12.82 0.10 -15.01
C THR A 185 12.26 1.39 -15.60
N ALA A 186 11.97 1.43 -16.91
CA ALA A 186 11.38 2.60 -17.55
C ALA A 186 9.95 2.82 -17.08
N ASP A 187 9.17 1.75 -16.91
CA ASP A 187 7.82 1.80 -16.33
C ASP A 187 7.85 2.34 -14.89
N MET A 188 8.83 1.89 -14.07
CA MET A 188 9.00 2.39 -12.71
C MET A 188 9.39 3.85 -12.67
N MET A 189 10.27 4.31 -13.56
CA MET A 189 10.64 5.72 -13.67
C MET A 189 9.44 6.58 -14.08
N ALA A 190 8.62 6.11 -15.02
CA ALA A 190 7.40 6.78 -15.43
C ALA A 190 6.38 6.87 -14.28
N SER A 191 6.18 5.77 -13.57
CA SER A 191 5.27 5.69 -12.43
C SER A 191 5.70 6.63 -11.30
N GLN A 192 6.96 6.60 -10.86
CA GLN A 192 7.45 7.46 -9.80
C GLN A 192 7.23 8.95 -10.11
N ARG A 193 7.56 9.36 -11.35
CA ARG A 193 7.37 10.77 -11.81
C ARG A 193 5.89 11.17 -11.81
N ALA A 194 4.99 10.26 -12.18
CA ALA A 194 3.56 10.54 -12.21
C ALA A 194 2.95 10.73 -10.80
N PHE A 195 3.55 10.14 -9.77
CA PHE A 195 3.14 10.33 -8.38
C PHE A 195 3.84 11.50 -7.67
N THR A 196 4.64 12.29 -8.40
CA THR A 196 5.23 13.52 -7.86
C THR A 196 4.21 14.64 -7.84
N GLY A 197 4.15 15.41 -6.75
CA GLY A 197 3.29 16.59 -6.63
C GLY A 197 2.59 16.71 -5.28
N ASP A 198 1.61 17.61 -5.23
CA ASP A 198 0.79 17.88 -4.04
C ASP A 198 -0.62 17.29 -4.22
N LEU A 199 -0.95 16.29 -3.43
CA LEU A 199 -2.24 15.60 -3.39
C LEU A 199 -3.07 16.00 -2.15
N SER A 200 -2.72 17.12 -1.49
CA SER A 200 -3.38 17.58 -0.26
C SER A 200 -4.88 17.81 -0.45
N ALA A 201 -5.30 18.32 -1.61
CA ALA A 201 -6.71 18.54 -1.91
C ALA A 201 -7.51 17.23 -1.92
N SER A 202 -6.99 16.18 -2.57
CA SER A 202 -7.64 14.86 -2.59
C SER A 202 -7.67 14.21 -1.21
N TRP A 203 -6.59 14.38 -0.42
CA TRP A 203 -6.55 13.88 0.95
C TRP A 203 -7.67 14.47 1.81
N THR A 204 -7.83 15.79 1.79
CA THR A 204 -8.84 16.50 2.59
C THR A 204 -10.26 16.33 2.07
N ALA A 205 -10.45 15.93 0.82
CA ALA A 205 -11.78 15.70 0.23
C ALA A 205 -12.42 14.38 0.69
N SER A 206 -11.62 13.35 1.01
CA SER A 206 -12.15 12.05 1.46
C SER A 206 -12.58 12.07 2.93
N ARG A 207 -13.60 11.26 3.30
CA ARG A 207 -14.27 11.33 4.60
C ARG A 207 -14.27 10.02 5.39
N GLN A 208 -13.83 8.91 4.80
CA GLN A 208 -13.79 7.62 5.46
C GLN A 208 -12.90 7.68 6.71
N PRO A 209 -13.21 6.92 7.77
CA PRO A 209 -12.28 6.76 8.88
C PRO A 209 -10.90 6.35 8.37
N ALA A 210 -9.84 6.98 8.86
CA ALA A 210 -8.49 6.72 8.40
C ALA A 210 -7.48 6.52 9.53
N LEU A 211 -6.54 5.60 9.31
CA LEU A 211 -5.29 5.49 10.04
C LEU A 211 -4.16 6.00 9.14
N LEU A 212 -3.47 7.03 9.59
CA LEU A 212 -2.17 7.42 9.05
C LEU A 212 -1.09 6.82 9.93
N LEU A 213 -0.33 5.87 9.40
CA LEU A 213 0.71 5.17 10.13
C LEU A 213 2.07 5.63 9.63
N ARG A 214 2.82 6.31 10.50
CA ARG A 214 4.14 6.85 10.19
C ARG A 214 5.24 5.92 10.72
N ALA A 215 6.30 5.74 9.93
CA ALA A 215 7.55 5.15 10.41
C ALA A 215 8.35 6.18 11.20
N GLY A 216 8.89 5.80 12.36
CA GLY A 216 9.66 6.70 13.21
C GLY A 216 10.87 7.32 12.49
N GLU A 217 11.54 6.51 11.67
CA GLU A 217 12.71 6.88 10.85
C GLU A 217 12.35 7.07 9.35
N SER A 218 11.12 7.55 9.06
CA SER A 218 10.67 7.78 7.69
C SER A 218 11.51 8.84 6.98
N PHE A 219 11.97 8.51 5.79
CA PHE A 219 12.59 9.48 4.86
C PHE A 219 11.55 10.18 3.96
N LEU A 220 10.30 9.69 3.97
CA LEU A 220 9.24 10.15 3.05
C LEU A 220 8.18 10.99 3.75
N LEU A 221 7.77 10.61 4.96
CA LEU A 221 6.71 11.28 5.72
C LEU A 221 7.29 11.94 6.98
N SER A 222 7.52 13.25 6.94
CA SER A 222 7.97 14.00 8.11
C SER A 222 6.90 14.00 9.21
N ARG A 223 7.32 14.11 10.48
CA ARG A 223 6.38 14.21 11.61
C ARG A 223 5.43 15.40 11.43
N ALA A 224 5.96 16.56 11.05
CA ALA A 224 5.17 17.77 10.83
C ALA A 224 4.11 17.60 9.75
N THR A 225 4.47 16.94 8.64
CA THR A 225 3.51 16.64 7.56
C THR A 225 2.48 15.61 8.01
N ALA A 226 2.86 14.59 8.78
CA ALA A 226 1.93 13.60 9.32
C ALA A 226 0.92 14.24 10.29
N GLU A 227 1.36 15.11 11.17
CA GLU A 227 0.50 15.87 12.09
C GLU A 227 -0.47 16.79 11.33
N TRP A 228 0.04 17.48 10.29
CA TRP A 228 -0.81 18.28 9.41
C TRP A 228 -1.85 17.41 8.68
N MET A 229 -1.45 16.28 8.11
CA MET A 229 -2.36 15.36 7.43
C MET A 229 -3.47 14.87 8.35
N ALA A 230 -3.12 14.52 9.59
CA ALA A 230 -4.09 14.05 10.58
C ALA A 230 -5.05 15.17 11.01
N GLY A 231 -4.56 16.40 11.19
CA GLY A 231 -5.38 17.55 11.59
C GLY A 231 -6.24 18.12 10.46
N ALA A 232 -5.77 18.05 9.22
CA ALA A 232 -6.46 18.61 8.05
C ALA A 232 -7.63 17.74 7.54
N ARG A 233 -7.72 16.48 7.95
CA ARG A 233 -8.73 15.53 7.50
C ARG A 233 -9.49 14.96 8.70
N PRO A 234 -10.84 15.08 8.74
CA PRO A 234 -11.65 14.55 9.84
C PRO A 234 -11.53 13.02 9.91
N HIS A 235 -11.77 12.47 11.09
CA HIS A 235 -11.76 11.02 11.35
C HIS A 235 -10.44 10.34 10.98
N THR A 236 -9.31 11.06 11.11
CA THR A 236 -7.98 10.52 10.87
C THR A 236 -7.24 10.35 12.20
N ARG A 237 -6.79 9.12 12.46
CA ARG A 237 -5.86 8.81 13.55
C ARG A 237 -4.44 8.79 13.01
N LEU A 238 -3.52 9.43 13.74
CA LEU A 238 -2.09 9.30 13.51
C LEU A 238 -1.52 8.32 14.52
N ALA A 239 -0.78 7.34 14.04
CA ALA A 239 0.05 6.46 14.85
C ALA A 239 1.47 6.42 14.29
N GLU A 240 2.44 6.15 15.14
CA GLU A 240 3.84 6.03 14.77
C GLU A 240 4.40 4.69 15.26
N LEU A 241 5.23 4.05 14.43
CA LEU A 241 6.04 2.90 14.82
C LEU A 241 7.48 3.38 15.06
N PRO A 242 7.89 3.55 16.32
CA PRO A 242 9.23 4.03 16.65
C PRO A 242 10.31 3.07 16.17
N GLY A 243 11.43 3.61 15.67
CA GLY A 243 12.58 2.82 15.22
C GLY A 243 12.37 2.08 13.90
N CYS A 244 11.18 2.16 13.30
CA CYS A 244 10.92 1.61 11.97
C CYS A 244 11.32 2.59 10.88
N GLY A 245 11.93 2.10 9.82
CA GLY A 245 12.12 2.80 8.56
C GLY A 245 10.88 2.71 7.66
N HIS A 246 11.03 3.15 6.41
CA HIS A 246 9.95 3.20 5.43
C HIS A 246 9.19 1.87 5.24
N TRP A 247 9.84 0.74 5.38
CA TRP A 247 9.25 -0.59 5.27
C TRP A 247 8.77 -1.13 6.63
N LEU A 248 8.01 -0.31 7.36
CA LEU A 248 7.55 -0.54 8.72
C LEU A 248 6.86 -1.91 8.95
N TYR A 249 6.23 -2.48 7.93
CA TYR A 249 5.65 -3.83 7.99
C TYR A 249 6.69 -4.95 8.00
N ALA A 250 7.94 -4.66 7.57
CA ALA A 250 9.06 -5.59 7.63
C ALA A 250 9.89 -5.38 8.90
N ASP A 251 10.04 -4.12 9.35
CA ASP A 251 10.83 -3.74 10.51
C ASP A 251 10.14 -4.14 11.83
N ASP A 252 8.82 -3.91 11.94
CA ASP A 252 7.99 -4.35 13.08
C ASP A 252 6.66 -4.94 12.58
N PRO A 253 6.66 -6.17 12.06
CA PRO A 253 5.45 -6.82 11.53
C PRO A 253 4.35 -6.97 12.58
N GLU A 254 4.69 -7.20 13.84
CA GLU A 254 3.71 -7.31 14.92
C GLU A 254 3.11 -5.95 15.29
N GLY A 255 3.93 -4.90 15.44
CA GLY A 255 3.46 -3.54 15.70
C GLY A 255 2.59 -3.02 14.55
N PHE A 256 3.00 -3.29 13.32
CA PHE A 256 2.21 -2.97 12.14
C PHE A 256 0.84 -3.67 12.15
N ALA A 257 0.82 -4.98 12.40
CA ALA A 257 -0.43 -5.74 12.46
C ALA A 257 -1.32 -5.30 13.63
N ARG A 258 -0.75 -4.98 14.80
CA ARG A 258 -1.51 -4.44 15.94
C ARG A 258 -2.12 -3.08 15.61
N ALA A 259 -1.37 -2.17 15.00
CA ALA A 259 -1.87 -0.84 14.64
C ALA A 259 -3.00 -0.91 13.62
N VAL A 260 -2.81 -1.68 12.55
CA VAL A 260 -3.82 -1.89 11.50
C VAL A 260 -5.05 -2.59 12.07
N GLY A 261 -4.89 -3.73 12.72
CA GLY A 261 -5.99 -4.52 13.28
C GLY A 261 -6.77 -3.75 14.34
N GLY A 262 -6.07 -3.08 15.26
CA GLY A 262 -6.70 -2.26 16.30
C GLY A 262 -7.51 -1.09 15.74
N PHE A 263 -7.06 -0.47 14.64
CA PHE A 263 -7.86 0.53 13.94
C PHE A 263 -9.09 -0.10 13.26
N LEU A 264 -8.90 -1.18 12.50
CA LEU A 264 -10.00 -1.82 11.77
C LEU A 264 -11.11 -2.32 12.70
N ASP A 265 -10.78 -2.78 13.91
CA ASP A 265 -11.76 -3.22 14.92
C ASP A 265 -12.64 -2.07 15.44
N THR A 266 -12.25 -0.82 15.22
CA THR A 266 -13.03 0.37 15.63
C THR A 266 -13.93 0.91 14.54
N VAL A 267 -13.87 0.38 13.32
CA VAL A 267 -14.63 0.87 12.16
C VAL A 267 -15.57 -0.21 11.63
N ARG A 268 -16.72 0.21 11.07
CA ARG A 268 -17.67 -0.71 10.44
C ARG A 268 -17.29 -0.90 8.98
N ILE A 269 -16.99 -2.14 8.59
CA ILE A 269 -16.63 -2.51 7.23
C ILE A 269 -17.71 -3.45 6.70
N GLY A 270 -18.12 -3.27 5.43
CA GLY A 270 -19.12 -4.12 4.79
C GLY A 270 -20.57 -3.62 4.91
N GLU A 271 -20.83 -2.59 5.70
CA GLU A 271 -22.13 -1.92 5.72
C GLU A 271 -22.10 -0.67 4.85
N PRO A 272 -23.12 -0.42 3.99
CA PRO A 272 -23.19 0.82 3.24
C PRO A 272 -23.28 2.00 4.22
N SER A 273 -22.49 3.03 3.99
CA SER A 273 -22.52 4.27 4.78
C SER A 273 -23.93 4.83 4.80
N GLN A 274 -24.58 4.86 5.96
CA GLN A 274 -25.88 5.53 6.12
C GLN A 274 -25.65 7.04 6.10
N PRO A 275 -26.35 7.79 5.23
CA PRO A 275 -26.24 9.25 5.24
C PRO A 275 -26.71 9.80 6.59
N GLY A 276 -25.84 10.53 7.28
CA GLY A 276 -26.15 11.21 8.56
C GLY A 276 -25.79 10.43 9.83
N VAL A 277 -25.24 9.22 9.75
CA VAL A 277 -24.68 8.53 10.92
C VAL A 277 -23.18 8.76 10.95
N ASP A 278 -22.67 9.38 12.03
CA ASP A 278 -21.24 9.49 12.28
C ASP A 278 -20.67 8.06 12.44
N PRO A 279 -19.77 7.59 11.57
CA PRO A 279 -19.21 6.26 11.67
C PRO A 279 -18.28 6.08 12.89
N TRP A 280 -18.11 7.14 13.66
CA TRP A 280 -17.20 7.20 14.80
C TRP A 280 -17.98 7.31 16.12
N PRO A 281 -17.91 6.34 17.02
CA PRO A 281 -18.42 6.54 18.38
C PRO A 281 -17.62 7.67 19.04
N GLU A 282 -18.31 8.64 19.65
CA GLU A 282 -17.68 9.65 20.50
C GLU A 282 -16.72 8.97 21.48
N PRO A 283 -15.52 9.52 21.70
CA PRO A 283 -14.64 9.01 22.74
C PRO A 283 -15.39 9.08 24.07
N ASP A 284 -15.44 7.94 24.74
CA ASP A 284 -16.07 7.84 26.06
C ASP A 284 -15.51 8.95 26.99
N SER A 285 -16.33 9.94 27.28
CA SER A 285 -15.98 11.09 28.11
C SER A 285 -15.92 10.72 29.60
N GLY A 286 -15.77 9.45 29.91
CA GLY A 286 -15.62 8.90 31.22
C GLY A 286 -14.20 8.97 31.76
N HIS A 287 -14.03 9.83 32.73
CA HIS A 287 -12.92 9.99 33.71
C HIS A 287 -11.83 10.98 33.33
N ARG A 288 -12.09 12.22 33.71
CA ARG A 288 -10.99 13.03 34.27
C ARG A 288 -10.90 12.72 35.78
N PRO A 289 -9.67 12.49 36.30
CA PRO A 289 -9.42 12.58 37.72
C PRO A 289 -9.44 14.06 38.19
#